data_049cd90f75b566c36031f227a7ef087d
#
_entry.id   049cd90f75b566c36031f227a7ef087d
#
_cell.length_a   1.000
_cell.length_b   1.000
_cell.length_c   1.000
_cell.angle_alpha   90.00
_cell.angle_beta   90.00
_cell.angle_gamma   90.00
#
_symmetry.space_group_name_H-M   'P 1'
#
loop_
_entity.id
_entity.type
_entity.pdbx_description
1 polymer ?
#
loop_
_entity_poly.entity_id
_entity_poly.type
_entity_poly.pdbx_seq_one_letter_code
_entity_poly.pdbx_strand_id
1 'polypeptide(L)'
;PVVVDTTEETGFRVTVEQLEKALTKRTKVLLFVSPDNPSGSVYPPEEVKAIGEWAVSRGIWVITDEIYEHLTYGQHKFTSMPTLVPELANQCVIVNGVAKTYAMTGWRVGWMIGPSDVMKASINFQSHATSNVNNVAQAAALAAVAGDLSAVSMMREAFERRGRTMHRMLNDIPGITCLEPEGAFYCYPNVTGLIGKTFNGKT
;
A
#
# COMPACT_ATOMS: atom_id res chain seq x y z
N PRO A 1 6.78 15.44 8.41
CA PRO A 1 5.63 14.55 8.38
C PRO A 1 4.95 14.44 9.76
N VAL A 2 3.65 14.14 9.75
CA VAL A 2 2.89 13.79 10.94
C VAL A 2 2.45 12.33 10.74
N VAL A 3 2.81 11.46 11.68
CA VAL A 3 2.37 10.06 11.68
C VAL A 3 1.03 9.98 12.40
N VAL A 4 0.11 9.20 11.84
CA VAL A 4 -1.17 8.88 12.51
C VAL A 4 -1.08 7.41 12.91
N ASP A 5 -0.99 7.16 14.20
CA ASP A 5 -0.82 5.81 14.72
C ASP A 5 -2.08 4.97 14.52
N THR A 6 -1.87 3.73 14.11
CA THR A 6 -2.90 2.70 13.98
C THR A 6 -2.51 1.48 14.81
N THR A 7 -3.48 0.67 15.21
CA THR A 7 -3.27 -0.47 16.12
C THR A 7 -3.88 -1.75 15.57
N GLU A 8 -3.53 -2.89 16.17
CA GLU A 8 -4.17 -4.18 15.89
C GLU A 8 -5.70 -4.11 16.06
N GLU A 9 -6.18 -3.35 17.05
CA GLU A 9 -7.62 -3.19 17.33
C GLU A 9 -8.38 -2.53 16.18
N THR A 10 -7.73 -1.64 15.42
CA THR A 10 -8.28 -1.00 14.22
C THR A 10 -7.92 -1.76 12.94
N GLY A 11 -7.29 -2.93 13.05
CA GLY A 11 -6.75 -3.66 11.89
C GLY A 11 -5.67 -2.84 11.14
N PHE A 12 -4.94 -1.99 11.85
CA PHE A 12 -3.94 -1.05 11.31
C PHE A 12 -4.50 -0.07 10.26
N ARG A 13 -5.81 0.19 10.27
CA ARG A 13 -6.46 1.18 9.40
C ARG A 13 -6.71 2.48 10.14
N VAL A 14 -6.47 3.61 9.48
CA VAL A 14 -6.75 4.94 10.00
C VAL A 14 -8.21 5.30 9.81
N THR A 15 -8.81 6.02 10.76
CA THR A 15 -10.16 6.57 10.64
C THR A 15 -10.15 8.05 10.26
N VAL A 16 -11.26 8.54 9.72
CA VAL A 16 -11.43 9.97 9.40
C VAL A 16 -11.26 10.84 10.67
N GLU A 17 -11.72 10.36 11.83
CA GLU A 17 -11.57 11.09 13.10
C GLU A 17 -10.10 11.24 13.51
N GLN A 18 -9.28 10.22 13.28
CA GLN A 18 -7.83 10.28 13.53
C GLN A 18 -7.15 11.27 12.57
N LEU A 19 -7.53 11.25 11.29
CA LEU A 19 -7.02 12.20 10.31
C LEU A 19 -7.41 13.64 10.67
N GLU A 20 -8.65 13.86 11.08
CA GLU A 20 -9.14 15.19 11.50
C GLU A 20 -8.38 15.71 12.73
N LYS A 21 -8.10 14.85 13.72
CA LYS A 21 -7.28 15.21 14.89
C LYS A 21 -5.84 15.57 14.55
N ALA A 22 -5.28 14.93 13.52
CA ALA A 22 -3.91 15.17 13.06
C ALA A 22 -3.79 16.37 12.12
N LEU A 23 -4.94 16.87 11.61
CA LEU A 23 -4.99 17.98 10.65
C LEU A 23 -4.47 19.28 11.28
N THR A 24 -3.65 20.00 10.53
CA THR A 24 -3.16 21.33 10.88
C THR A 24 -3.24 22.27 9.68
N LYS A 25 -3.07 23.58 9.90
CA LYS A 25 -2.96 24.58 8.80
C LYS A 25 -1.81 24.31 7.83
N ARG A 26 -0.82 23.47 8.23
CA ARG A 26 0.32 23.10 7.41
C ARG A 26 0.13 21.78 6.65
N THR A 27 -0.91 21.01 6.97
CA THR A 27 -1.22 19.74 6.29
C THR A 27 -1.59 20.04 4.83
N LYS A 28 -0.92 19.39 3.90
CA LYS A 28 -1.08 19.57 2.45
C LYS A 28 -1.35 18.27 1.72
N VAL A 29 -0.80 17.17 2.20
CA VAL A 29 -0.82 15.89 1.51
C VAL A 29 -1.10 14.78 2.51
N LEU A 30 -1.98 13.87 2.16
CA LEU A 30 -2.14 12.56 2.76
C LEU A 30 -1.37 11.53 1.92
N LEU A 31 -0.45 10.80 2.54
CA LEU A 31 0.12 9.60 1.95
C LEU A 31 -0.72 8.41 2.41
N PHE A 32 -1.37 7.75 1.46
CA PHE A 32 -2.28 6.62 1.70
C PHE A 32 -1.73 5.37 1.01
N VAL A 33 -1.79 4.23 1.67
CA VAL A 33 -1.29 2.95 1.14
C VAL A 33 -2.34 1.88 1.38
N SER A 34 -2.76 1.20 0.33
CA SER A 34 -3.65 0.03 0.43
C SER A 34 -3.51 -0.84 -0.82
N PRO A 35 -3.29 -2.16 -0.69
CA PRO A 35 -2.93 -2.91 0.54
C PRO A 35 -1.65 -2.40 1.20
N ASP A 36 -1.59 -2.43 2.54
CA ASP A 36 -0.56 -1.76 3.32
C ASP A 36 0.72 -2.60 3.51
N ASN A 37 1.83 -1.93 3.51
CA ASN A 37 3.13 -2.40 3.94
C ASN A 37 3.54 -1.62 5.21
N PRO A 38 3.69 -2.25 6.39
CA PRO A 38 3.94 -3.68 6.62
C PRO A 38 2.75 -4.52 7.14
N SER A 39 1.60 -3.93 7.41
CA SER A 39 0.52 -4.61 8.15
C SER A 39 -0.20 -5.70 7.33
N GLY A 40 -0.22 -5.57 6.00
CA GLY A 40 -1.01 -6.41 5.11
C GLY A 40 -2.50 -6.11 5.15
N SER A 41 -2.92 -5.02 5.79
CA SER A 41 -4.32 -4.61 5.84
C SER A 41 -4.80 -4.06 4.49
N VAL A 42 -6.08 -4.24 4.21
CA VAL A 42 -6.76 -3.73 3.02
C VAL A 42 -7.93 -2.87 3.47
N TYR A 43 -7.96 -1.61 3.05
CA TYR A 43 -9.08 -0.74 3.36
C TYR A 43 -10.31 -1.16 2.55
N PRO A 44 -11.47 -1.42 3.19
CA PRO A 44 -12.71 -1.68 2.46
C PRO A 44 -13.16 -0.43 1.71
N PRO A 45 -13.94 -0.58 0.61
CA PRO A 45 -14.32 0.53 -0.26
C PRO A 45 -15.00 1.70 0.47
N GLU A 46 -15.80 1.43 1.48
CA GLU A 46 -16.48 2.45 2.28
C GLU A 46 -15.49 3.31 3.09
N GLU A 47 -14.44 2.73 3.65
CA GLU A 47 -13.40 3.46 4.37
C GLU A 47 -12.54 4.28 3.39
N VAL A 48 -12.15 3.70 2.24
CA VAL A 48 -11.42 4.40 1.18
C VAL A 48 -12.22 5.62 0.70
N LYS A 49 -13.53 5.44 0.49
CA LYS A 49 -14.43 6.52 0.08
C LYS A 49 -14.51 7.62 1.13
N ALA A 50 -14.74 7.26 2.40
CA ALA A 50 -14.83 8.24 3.49
C ALA A 50 -13.55 9.09 3.64
N ILE A 51 -12.38 8.45 3.53
CA ILE A 51 -11.08 9.13 3.58
C ILE A 51 -10.91 10.07 2.37
N GLY A 52 -11.30 9.61 1.17
CA GLY A 52 -11.23 10.42 -0.04
C GLY A 52 -12.15 11.65 0.01
N GLU A 53 -13.40 11.47 0.43
CA GLU A 53 -14.37 12.56 0.63
C GLU A 53 -13.88 13.57 1.69
N TRP A 54 -13.28 13.08 2.77
CA TRP A 54 -12.62 13.93 3.77
C TRP A 54 -11.50 14.76 3.14
N ALA A 55 -10.62 14.13 2.36
CA ALA A 55 -9.50 14.82 1.71
C ALA A 55 -10.00 15.94 0.77
N VAL A 56 -11.05 15.67 -0.03
CA VAL A 56 -11.73 16.68 -0.87
C VAL A 56 -12.24 17.83 -0.01
N SER A 57 -12.99 17.54 1.04
CA SER A 57 -13.62 18.55 1.91
C SER A 57 -12.60 19.48 2.60
N ARG A 58 -11.38 18.98 2.82
CA ARG A 58 -10.28 19.71 3.47
C ARG A 58 -9.26 20.30 2.48
N GLY A 59 -9.44 20.08 1.17
CA GLY A 59 -8.48 20.52 0.14
C GLY A 59 -7.10 19.87 0.29
N ILE A 60 -7.07 18.63 0.77
CA ILE A 60 -5.84 17.84 1.00
C ILE A 60 -5.55 17.00 -0.24
N TRP A 61 -4.33 17.12 -0.77
CA TRP A 61 -3.85 16.23 -1.81
C TRP A 61 -3.67 14.80 -1.29
N VAL A 62 -3.95 13.84 -2.13
CA VAL A 62 -3.70 12.43 -1.82
C VAL A 62 -2.61 11.88 -2.74
N ILE A 63 -1.63 11.22 -2.15
CA ILE A 63 -0.74 10.29 -2.87
C ILE A 63 -1.15 8.90 -2.43
N THR A 64 -1.70 8.10 -3.35
CA THR A 64 -2.10 6.72 -3.07
C THR A 64 -1.09 5.75 -3.68
N ASP A 65 -0.47 4.92 -2.82
CA ASP A 65 0.41 3.83 -3.24
C ASP A 65 -0.43 2.56 -3.41
N GLU A 66 -0.55 2.13 -4.66
CA GLU A 66 -1.39 1.00 -5.07
C GLU A 66 -0.56 -0.19 -5.57
N ILE A 67 0.71 -0.26 -5.19
CA ILE A 67 1.67 -1.26 -5.69
C ILE A 67 1.25 -2.71 -5.43
N TYR A 68 0.35 -2.96 -4.46
CA TYR A 68 -0.17 -4.28 -4.11
C TYR A 68 -1.61 -4.53 -4.60
N GLU A 69 -2.15 -3.74 -5.51
CA GLU A 69 -3.55 -3.77 -5.96
C GLU A 69 -4.07 -5.18 -6.36
N HIS A 70 -3.23 -6.03 -6.92
CA HIS A 70 -3.58 -7.40 -7.32
C HIS A 70 -3.30 -8.46 -6.24
N LEU A 71 -2.71 -8.07 -5.12
CA LEU A 71 -2.36 -8.98 -4.02
C LEU A 71 -3.31 -8.78 -2.84
N THR A 72 -4.55 -9.15 -3.02
CA THR A 72 -5.59 -9.19 -1.98
C THR A 72 -6.11 -10.62 -1.81
N TYR A 73 -6.53 -10.99 -0.61
CA TYR A 73 -6.86 -12.35 -0.23
C TYR A 73 -8.28 -12.49 0.29
N GLY A 74 -8.83 -13.71 0.19
CA GLY A 74 -10.16 -14.02 0.67
C GLY A 74 -11.24 -13.14 0.03
N GLN A 75 -12.00 -12.44 0.87
CA GLN A 75 -13.08 -11.54 0.44
C GLN A 75 -12.63 -10.08 0.26
N HIS A 76 -11.37 -9.78 0.60
CA HIS A 76 -10.85 -8.43 0.51
C HIS A 76 -10.59 -8.04 -0.94
N LYS A 77 -11.02 -6.83 -1.30
CA LYS A 77 -10.90 -6.30 -2.66
C LYS A 77 -10.23 -4.94 -2.62
N PHE A 78 -9.23 -4.78 -3.43
CA PHE A 78 -8.64 -3.48 -3.69
C PHE A 78 -9.62 -2.60 -4.46
N THR A 79 -9.66 -1.32 -4.12
CA THR A 79 -10.36 -0.29 -4.89
C THR A 79 -9.54 0.99 -4.87
N SER A 80 -9.25 1.53 -6.05
CA SER A 80 -8.52 2.79 -6.18
C SER A 80 -9.38 3.97 -5.69
N MET A 81 -8.80 4.82 -4.85
CA MET A 81 -9.53 5.93 -4.23
C MET A 81 -10.19 6.88 -5.23
N PRO A 82 -9.51 7.35 -6.31
CA PRO A 82 -10.13 8.26 -7.28
C PRO A 82 -11.25 7.62 -8.11
N THR A 83 -11.39 6.28 -8.13
CA THR A 83 -12.56 5.65 -8.75
C THR A 83 -13.80 5.71 -7.87
N LEU A 84 -13.63 5.76 -6.56
CA LEU A 84 -14.73 5.93 -5.60
C LEU A 84 -15.09 7.40 -5.36
N VAL A 85 -14.11 8.29 -5.48
CA VAL A 85 -14.24 9.73 -5.26
C VAL A 85 -13.66 10.47 -6.47
N PRO A 86 -14.43 10.59 -7.57
CA PRO A 86 -13.97 11.24 -8.80
C PRO A 86 -13.54 12.70 -8.62
N GLU A 87 -14.05 13.38 -7.60
CA GLU A 87 -13.68 14.75 -7.24
C GLU A 87 -12.19 14.89 -6.89
N LEU A 88 -11.53 13.79 -6.51
CA LEU A 88 -10.09 13.75 -6.28
C LEU A 88 -9.26 13.84 -7.56
N ALA A 89 -9.83 13.73 -8.75
CA ALA A 89 -9.08 13.66 -10.02
C ALA A 89 -8.05 14.79 -10.20
N ASN A 90 -8.31 15.96 -9.63
CA ASN A 90 -7.43 17.13 -9.72
C ASN A 90 -6.51 17.33 -8.51
N GLN A 91 -6.55 16.43 -7.52
CA GLN A 91 -5.74 16.51 -6.30
C GLN A 91 -5.28 15.14 -5.80
N CYS A 92 -5.23 14.13 -6.67
CA CYS A 92 -4.74 12.81 -6.36
C CYS A 92 -3.62 12.40 -7.32
N VAL A 93 -2.63 11.73 -6.76
CA VAL A 93 -1.56 11.07 -7.52
C VAL A 93 -1.54 9.60 -7.12
N ILE A 94 -1.78 8.73 -8.09
CA ILE A 94 -1.60 7.29 -7.94
C ILE A 94 -0.14 6.96 -8.21
N VAL A 95 0.46 6.15 -7.35
CA VAL A 95 1.80 5.58 -7.52
C VAL A 95 1.67 4.06 -7.62
N ASN A 96 2.24 3.46 -8.66
CA ASN A 96 2.19 2.03 -8.87
C ASN A 96 3.40 1.55 -9.68
N GLY A 97 3.51 0.26 -9.98
CA GLY A 97 4.62 -0.27 -10.75
C GLY A 97 4.57 -1.77 -10.95
N VAL A 98 5.54 -2.30 -11.68
CA VAL A 98 5.61 -3.73 -12.02
C VAL A 98 6.24 -4.59 -10.91
N ALA A 99 6.82 -3.97 -9.90
CA ALA A 99 7.69 -4.64 -8.94
C ALA A 99 7.00 -5.79 -8.18
N LYS A 100 5.73 -5.62 -7.80
CA LYS A 100 5.02 -6.56 -6.92
C LYS A 100 4.06 -7.45 -7.71
N THR A 101 3.12 -6.87 -8.40
CA THR A 101 2.14 -7.61 -9.21
C THR A 101 2.79 -8.59 -10.18
N TYR A 102 3.88 -8.18 -10.83
CA TYR A 102 4.55 -8.98 -11.87
C TYR A 102 5.86 -9.61 -11.41
N ALA A 103 6.17 -9.60 -10.10
CA ALA A 103 7.42 -10.12 -9.54
C ALA A 103 8.70 -9.53 -10.18
N MET A 104 8.64 -8.26 -10.58
CA MET A 104 9.69 -7.56 -11.35
C MET A 104 10.47 -6.56 -10.48
N THR A 105 10.79 -6.89 -9.25
CA THR A 105 11.47 -5.97 -8.32
C THR A 105 12.81 -5.46 -8.84
N GLY A 106 13.59 -6.30 -9.52
CA GLY A 106 14.90 -5.95 -10.07
C GLY A 106 14.85 -5.04 -11.31
N TRP A 107 13.72 -4.95 -11.98
CA TRP A 107 13.57 -4.15 -13.20
C TRP A 107 13.45 -2.65 -12.94
N ARG A 108 13.08 -2.25 -11.73
CA ARG A 108 13.03 -0.86 -11.28
C ARG A 108 12.13 0.04 -12.15
N VAL A 109 10.89 -0.40 -12.45
CA VAL A 109 9.89 0.35 -13.20
C VAL A 109 8.66 0.62 -12.35
N GLY A 110 8.27 1.87 -12.26
CA GLY A 110 7.03 2.35 -11.68
C GLY A 110 6.50 3.53 -12.49
N TRP A 111 5.30 3.95 -12.17
CA TRP A 111 4.63 5.08 -12.80
C TRP A 111 3.82 5.89 -11.82
N MET A 112 3.48 7.10 -12.22
CA MET A 112 2.55 7.97 -11.54
C MET A 112 1.40 8.32 -12.50
N ILE A 113 0.20 8.44 -11.96
CA ILE A 113 -1.00 8.90 -12.68
C ILE A 113 -1.62 10.03 -11.86
N GLY A 114 -1.87 11.17 -12.48
CA GLY A 114 -2.43 12.33 -11.79
C GLY A 114 -2.60 13.54 -12.69
N PRO A 115 -2.88 14.73 -12.15
CA PRO A 115 -3.07 15.95 -12.91
C PRO A 115 -1.87 16.28 -13.82
N SER A 116 -2.18 16.80 -15.01
CA SER A 116 -1.18 16.97 -16.08
C SER A 116 -0.05 17.94 -15.72
N ASP A 117 -0.31 18.94 -14.92
CA ASP A 117 0.69 19.90 -14.43
C ASP A 117 1.66 19.25 -13.45
N VAL A 118 1.17 18.42 -12.53
CA VAL A 118 1.99 17.63 -11.61
C VAL A 118 2.83 16.61 -12.40
N MET A 119 2.23 15.94 -13.40
CA MET A 119 2.96 14.99 -14.24
C MET A 119 4.08 15.68 -15.03
N LYS A 120 3.82 16.85 -15.63
CA LYS A 120 4.83 17.64 -16.32
C LYS A 120 5.98 18.06 -15.40
N ALA A 121 5.66 18.52 -14.20
CA ALA A 121 6.66 18.89 -13.20
C ALA A 121 7.51 17.67 -12.78
N SER A 122 6.89 16.50 -12.58
CA SER A 122 7.56 15.27 -12.21
C SER A 122 8.49 14.75 -13.31
N ILE A 123 8.05 14.80 -14.58
CA ILE A 123 8.89 14.44 -15.75
C ILE A 123 10.11 15.35 -15.83
N ASN A 124 9.90 16.66 -15.67
CA ASN A 124 11.00 17.62 -15.68
C ASN A 124 12.00 17.36 -14.55
N PHE A 125 11.50 17.16 -13.33
CA PHE A 125 12.33 16.81 -12.18
C PHE A 125 13.12 15.52 -12.41
N GLN A 126 12.47 14.46 -12.89
CA GLN A 126 13.09 13.18 -13.18
C GLN A 126 14.21 13.32 -14.24
N SER A 127 13.97 14.09 -15.30
CA SER A 127 14.96 14.27 -16.38
C SER A 127 16.26 14.86 -15.89
N HIS A 128 16.22 15.72 -14.86
CA HIS A 128 17.40 16.32 -14.25
C HIS A 128 17.99 15.49 -13.09
N ALA A 129 17.19 14.68 -12.41
CA ALA A 129 17.64 13.90 -11.26
C ALA A 129 18.22 12.53 -11.64
N THR A 130 17.54 11.79 -12.52
CA THR A 130 17.86 10.38 -12.82
C THR A 130 17.76 10.02 -14.30
N SER A 131 17.46 10.99 -15.16
CA SER A 131 17.10 10.77 -16.56
C SER A 131 15.83 9.88 -16.69
N ASN A 132 15.76 9.02 -17.70
CA ASN A 132 14.63 8.11 -17.88
C ASN A 132 14.90 6.72 -17.28
N VAL A 133 13.83 5.96 -17.08
CA VAL A 133 13.93 4.53 -16.76
C VAL A 133 14.58 3.78 -17.92
N ASN A 134 15.36 2.74 -17.63
CA ASN A 134 16.03 1.91 -18.64
C ASN A 134 15.02 1.42 -19.71
N ASN A 135 15.35 1.62 -20.99
CA ASN A 135 14.44 1.33 -22.10
C ASN A 135 14.08 -0.16 -22.22
N VAL A 136 15.01 -1.08 -21.94
CA VAL A 136 14.76 -2.51 -21.91
C VAL A 136 13.77 -2.86 -20.78
N ALA A 137 13.95 -2.23 -19.63
CA ALA A 137 13.02 -2.39 -18.50
C ALA A 137 11.63 -1.85 -18.83
N GLN A 138 11.50 -0.74 -19.56
CA GLN A 138 10.22 -0.21 -20.01
C GLN A 138 9.52 -1.18 -20.98
N ALA A 139 10.25 -1.75 -21.93
CA ALA A 139 9.70 -2.74 -22.88
C ALA A 139 9.21 -4.00 -22.12
N ALA A 140 9.97 -4.48 -21.15
CA ALA A 140 9.56 -5.60 -20.31
C ALA A 140 8.32 -5.26 -19.45
N ALA A 141 8.26 -4.05 -18.89
CA ALA A 141 7.11 -3.57 -18.13
C ALA A 141 5.85 -3.47 -19.02
N LEU A 142 6.00 -2.95 -20.25
CA LEU A 142 4.90 -2.91 -21.22
C LEU A 142 4.36 -4.31 -21.53
N ALA A 143 5.24 -5.27 -21.78
CA ALA A 143 4.85 -6.66 -22.03
C ALA A 143 4.11 -7.28 -20.83
N ALA A 144 4.55 -6.98 -19.60
CA ALA A 144 3.91 -7.45 -18.38
C ALA A 144 2.50 -6.86 -18.21
N VAL A 145 2.36 -5.54 -18.38
CA VAL A 145 1.08 -4.83 -18.18
C VAL A 145 0.08 -5.16 -19.29
N ALA A 146 0.54 -5.35 -20.54
CA ALA A 146 -0.30 -5.72 -21.68
C ALA A 146 -0.61 -7.22 -21.76
N GLY A 147 0.05 -8.05 -20.94
CA GLY A 147 -0.14 -9.49 -20.89
C GLY A 147 -1.37 -9.92 -20.09
N ASP A 148 -1.60 -11.23 -20.03
CA ASP A 148 -2.64 -11.79 -19.17
C ASP A 148 -2.19 -11.83 -17.69
N LEU A 149 -3.15 -11.94 -16.78
CA LEU A 149 -2.91 -11.97 -15.34
C LEU A 149 -2.91 -13.39 -14.76
N SER A 150 -2.78 -14.44 -15.57
CA SER A 150 -2.82 -15.83 -15.09
C SER A 150 -1.69 -16.15 -14.11
N ALA A 151 -0.47 -15.70 -14.43
CA ALA A 151 0.68 -15.84 -13.53
C ALA A 151 0.51 -15.04 -12.23
N VAL A 152 -0.11 -13.86 -12.31
CA VAL A 152 -0.42 -13.04 -11.14
C VAL A 152 -1.42 -13.76 -10.24
N SER A 153 -2.48 -14.34 -10.81
CA SER A 153 -3.47 -15.11 -10.05
C SER A 153 -2.85 -16.31 -9.35
N MET A 154 -2.03 -17.09 -10.04
CA MET A 154 -1.30 -18.23 -9.47
C MET A 154 -0.37 -17.80 -8.32
N MET A 155 0.34 -16.70 -8.48
CA MET A 155 1.24 -16.16 -7.47
C MET A 155 0.46 -15.64 -6.25
N ARG A 156 -0.65 -14.94 -6.46
CA ARG A 156 -1.55 -14.47 -5.39
C ARG A 156 -2.05 -15.64 -4.54
N GLU A 157 -2.54 -16.72 -5.16
CA GLU A 157 -2.98 -17.92 -4.45
C GLU A 157 -1.85 -18.56 -3.63
N ALA A 158 -0.63 -18.59 -4.17
CA ALA A 158 0.53 -19.08 -3.44
C ALA A 158 0.86 -18.20 -2.22
N PHE A 159 0.79 -16.86 -2.36
CA PHE A 159 0.99 -15.94 -1.25
C PHE A 159 -0.10 -16.06 -0.19
N GLU A 160 -1.36 -16.20 -0.59
CA GLU A 160 -2.47 -16.42 0.34
C GLU A 160 -2.23 -17.68 1.20
N ARG A 161 -1.91 -18.81 0.59
CA ARG A 161 -1.61 -20.06 1.34
C ARG A 161 -0.43 -19.88 2.30
N ARG A 162 0.65 -19.23 1.84
CA ARG A 162 1.85 -18.98 2.66
C ARG A 162 1.54 -18.02 3.81
N GLY A 163 0.78 -16.96 3.54
CA GLY A 163 0.34 -15.98 4.53
C GLY A 163 -0.46 -16.63 5.65
N ARG A 164 -1.47 -17.43 5.30
CA ARG A 164 -2.27 -18.20 6.29
C ARG A 164 -1.44 -19.18 7.11
N THR A 165 -0.48 -19.84 6.46
CA THR A 165 0.43 -20.77 7.16
C THR A 165 1.31 -20.02 8.14
N MET A 166 1.93 -18.91 7.72
CA MET A 166 2.80 -18.09 8.56
C MET A 166 2.02 -17.44 9.71
N HIS A 167 0.83 -16.91 9.44
CA HIS A 167 -0.08 -16.36 10.45
C HIS A 167 -0.34 -17.38 11.56
N ARG A 168 -0.74 -18.62 11.22
CA ARG A 168 -0.97 -19.68 12.20
C ARG A 168 0.30 -19.98 13.01
N MET A 169 1.44 -20.20 12.33
CA MET A 169 2.71 -20.52 12.98
C MET A 169 3.16 -19.41 13.93
N LEU A 170 2.94 -18.15 13.60
CA LEU A 170 3.28 -17.02 14.46
C LEU A 170 2.40 -17.01 15.72
N ASN A 171 1.09 -17.23 15.56
CA ASN A 171 0.17 -17.27 16.70
C ASN A 171 0.31 -18.52 17.59
N ASP A 172 0.98 -19.57 17.10
CA ASP A 172 1.35 -20.75 17.91
C ASP A 172 2.53 -20.46 18.86
N ILE A 173 3.22 -19.30 18.70
CA ILE A 173 4.35 -18.91 19.54
C ILE A 173 3.83 -18.16 20.77
N PRO A 174 4.03 -18.64 22.01
CA PRO A 174 3.57 -17.94 23.20
C PRO A 174 4.19 -16.54 23.34
N GLY A 175 3.34 -15.51 23.39
CA GLY A 175 3.76 -14.11 23.51
C GLY A 175 3.85 -13.35 22.17
N ILE A 176 3.45 -13.99 21.08
CA ILE A 176 3.25 -13.35 19.78
C ILE A 176 1.74 -13.35 19.44
N THR A 177 1.26 -12.24 18.88
CA THR A 177 -0.02 -12.16 18.19
C THR A 177 0.21 -11.59 16.79
N CYS A 178 -0.58 -12.02 15.83
CA CYS A 178 -0.49 -11.53 14.45
C CYS A 178 -1.89 -11.55 13.85
N LEU A 179 -2.30 -10.47 13.21
CA LEU A 179 -3.52 -10.46 12.41
C LEU A 179 -3.29 -11.24 11.12
N GLU A 180 -4.36 -11.87 10.60
CA GLU A 180 -4.30 -12.51 9.30
C GLU A 180 -4.11 -11.44 8.21
N PRO A 181 -3.12 -11.57 7.32
CA PRO A 181 -2.93 -10.59 6.26
C PRO A 181 -4.07 -10.63 5.24
N GLU A 182 -4.63 -9.48 4.95
CA GLU A 182 -5.71 -9.28 3.99
C GLU A 182 -5.17 -9.04 2.57
N GLY A 183 -3.90 -8.60 2.48
CA GLY A 183 -3.21 -8.31 1.22
C GLY A 183 -1.71 -8.21 1.35
N ALA A 184 -1.04 -7.76 0.29
CA ALA A 184 0.41 -7.68 0.15
C ALA A 184 1.09 -9.06 0.35
N PHE A 185 2.23 -9.16 1.02
CA PHE A 185 2.89 -10.44 1.35
C PHE A 185 3.67 -10.36 2.68
N TYR A 186 3.09 -9.66 3.64
CA TYR A 186 3.67 -9.46 4.97
C TYR A 186 2.79 -10.09 6.03
N CYS A 187 3.42 -10.61 7.08
CA CYS A 187 2.82 -10.78 8.39
C CYS A 187 3.44 -9.76 9.33
N TYR A 188 2.64 -9.07 10.11
CA TYR A 188 3.08 -8.01 11.02
C TYR A 188 2.78 -8.40 12.47
N PRO A 189 3.66 -9.23 13.09
CA PRO A 189 3.40 -9.75 14.42
C PRO A 189 3.67 -8.72 15.51
N ASN A 190 2.81 -8.70 16.51
CA ASN A 190 3.06 -8.06 17.79
C ASN A 190 3.92 -9.00 18.66
N VAL A 191 5.11 -8.53 19.03
CA VAL A 191 6.08 -9.28 19.82
C VAL A 191 6.22 -8.74 21.24
N THR A 192 5.30 -7.90 21.69
CA THR A 192 5.34 -7.26 23.01
C THR A 192 5.46 -8.28 24.14
N GLY A 193 4.80 -9.44 24.01
CA GLY A 193 4.90 -10.53 24.99
C GLY A 193 6.27 -11.21 25.08
N LEU A 194 7.21 -10.87 24.19
CA LEU A 194 8.60 -11.37 24.21
C LEU A 194 9.61 -10.37 24.78
N ILE A 195 9.22 -9.10 24.92
CA ILE A 195 10.12 -8.04 25.41
C ILE A 195 10.60 -8.39 26.82
N GLY A 196 11.90 -8.31 27.05
CA GLY A 196 12.54 -8.62 28.34
C GLY A 196 12.74 -10.12 28.61
N LYS A 197 12.32 -11.01 27.70
CA LYS A 197 12.63 -12.45 27.81
C LYS A 197 14.00 -12.76 27.24
N THR A 198 14.68 -13.73 27.84
CA THR A 198 15.99 -14.21 27.38
C THR A 198 15.84 -15.46 26.55
N PHE A 199 16.39 -15.47 25.36
CA PHE A 199 16.42 -16.60 24.43
C PHE A 199 17.88 -16.95 24.13
N ASN A 200 18.27 -18.18 24.41
CA ASN A 200 19.66 -18.67 24.20
C ASN A 200 20.73 -17.74 24.80
N GLY A 201 20.46 -17.20 25.99
CA GLY A 201 21.39 -16.28 26.69
C GLY A 201 21.43 -14.84 26.15
N LYS A 202 20.54 -14.47 25.25
CA LYS A 202 20.37 -13.10 24.71
C LYS A 202 19.01 -12.56 25.14
N THR A 203 18.99 -11.33 25.67
CA THR A 203 17.76 -10.60 26.04
C THR A 203 17.46 -9.56 25.00
#